data_820585c336d9854c99bd628e7d4e7d24
#
_entry.id   820585c336d9854c99bd628e7d4e7d24
#
_cell.length_a   1.000
_cell.length_b   1.000
_cell.length_c   1.000
_cell.angle_alpha   90.00
_cell.angle_beta   90.00
_cell.angle_gamma   90.00
#
_symmetry.space_group_name_H-M   'P 1'
#
loop_
_entity.id
_entity.type
_entity.pdbx_description
1 polymer ?
#
loop_
_entity_poly.entity_id
_entity_poly.type
_entity_poly.pdbx_seq_one_letter_code
_entity_poly.pdbx_strand_id
1 'polypeptide(L)'
;EKYPVIALSLQHHVDNYDNNHIYHQGAIDAIIENVIALEYCAQDKKKIFISHSSKDRPIISDFVDRILCLGIGIEANDIFCTSIEDMTMNNGEDIRKHIKDNIHSADFSLLMISDNYKASEVCQNELGAVWAVNNNVRYFMLPNTTFDKIGWLGSPNKAEEIDNPVYLDKLQHELKTYFNLGDNLSWSRQRELFIESIKV
;
A
#
# COMPACT_ATOMS: atom_id res chain seq x y z
N GLU A 1 -0.69 14.41 -6.89
CA GLU A 1 -1.29 15.43 -7.81
C GLU A 1 -2.46 14.83 -8.61
N LYS A 2 -3.56 14.40 -7.93
CA LYS A 2 -4.66 13.74 -8.66
C LYS A 2 -5.64 14.71 -9.34
N TYR A 3 -5.78 15.97 -8.86
CA TYR A 3 -6.82 16.89 -9.37
C TYR A 3 -6.40 18.36 -9.56
N PRO A 4 -5.13 18.74 -9.74
CA PRO A 4 -4.78 20.15 -9.94
C PRO A 4 -5.41 20.72 -11.23
N VAL A 5 -5.65 19.87 -12.23
CA VAL A 5 -6.28 20.26 -13.49
C VAL A 5 -7.75 20.66 -13.30
N ILE A 6 -8.49 19.97 -12.41
CA ILE A 6 -9.90 20.28 -12.13
C ILE A 6 -10.00 21.57 -11.33
N ALA A 7 -9.18 21.74 -10.30
CA ALA A 7 -9.15 22.98 -9.50
C ALA A 7 -8.77 24.19 -10.36
N LEU A 8 -7.74 24.08 -11.19
CA LEU A 8 -7.33 25.14 -12.14
C LEU A 8 -8.40 25.43 -13.20
N SER A 9 -9.11 24.41 -13.69
CA SER A 9 -10.20 24.57 -14.65
C SER A 9 -11.40 25.29 -14.05
N LEU A 10 -11.75 24.96 -12.78
CA LEU A 10 -12.82 25.64 -12.05
C LEU A 10 -12.42 27.10 -11.74
N GLN A 11 -11.19 27.34 -11.33
CA GLN A 11 -10.68 28.70 -11.08
C GLN A 11 -10.70 29.53 -12.37
N HIS A 12 -10.24 28.98 -13.49
CA HIS A 12 -10.30 29.64 -14.79
C HIS A 12 -11.73 29.98 -15.21
N HIS A 13 -12.70 29.13 -14.87
CA HIS A 13 -14.12 29.37 -15.13
C HIS A 13 -14.65 30.55 -14.30
N VAL A 14 -14.30 30.61 -13.01
CA VAL A 14 -14.66 31.71 -12.11
C VAL A 14 -14.08 33.04 -12.60
N ASP A 15 -12.79 33.05 -12.98
CA ASP A 15 -12.06 34.26 -13.39
C ASP A 15 -12.55 34.87 -14.73
N ASN A 16 -13.22 34.08 -15.57
CA ASN A 16 -13.65 34.50 -16.91
C ASN A 16 -15.17 34.72 -17.05
N TYR A 17 -15.94 34.59 -15.96
CA TYR A 17 -17.39 34.82 -16.03
C TYR A 17 -17.78 36.24 -15.53
N ASP A 18 -18.62 36.91 -16.33
CA ASP A 18 -19.19 38.21 -16.00
C ASP A 18 -20.07 38.18 -14.72
N ASN A 19 -20.20 39.34 -14.05
CA ASN A 19 -20.90 39.55 -12.78
C ASN A 19 -22.35 39.03 -12.66
N ASN A 20 -22.94 38.50 -13.71
CA ASN A 20 -24.27 37.90 -13.70
C ASN A 20 -24.37 36.55 -13.00
N HIS A 21 -23.25 35.92 -12.61
CA HIS A 21 -23.19 34.63 -11.96
C HIS A 21 -22.80 34.68 -10.47
N ILE A 22 -22.93 35.81 -9.81
CA ILE A 22 -22.57 36.02 -8.38
C ILE A 22 -23.17 34.92 -7.47
N TYR A 23 -24.37 34.44 -7.77
CA TYR A 23 -25.02 33.35 -6.98
C TYR A 23 -24.35 32.01 -7.09
N HIS A 24 -23.61 31.76 -8.16
CA HIS A 24 -22.88 30.48 -8.36
C HIS A 24 -21.42 30.54 -7.93
N GLN A 25 -20.86 31.77 -7.80
CA GLN A 25 -19.47 31.96 -7.44
C GLN A 25 -19.16 31.38 -6.06
N GLY A 26 -19.98 31.68 -5.05
CA GLY A 26 -19.80 31.14 -3.71
C GLY A 26 -19.92 29.60 -3.63
N ALA A 27 -20.75 29.01 -4.49
CA ALA A 27 -20.84 27.55 -4.55
C ALA A 27 -19.62 26.94 -5.24
N ILE A 28 -19.07 27.58 -6.27
CA ILE A 28 -17.85 27.15 -6.96
C ILE A 28 -16.64 27.31 -6.05
N ASP A 29 -16.52 28.43 -5.33
CA ASP A 29 -15.45 28.67 -4.35
C ASP A 29 -15.47 27.62 -3.24
N ALA A 30 -16.66 27.28 -2.71
CA ALA A 30 -16.81 26.23 -1.72
C ALA A 30 -16.44 24.84 -2.26
N ILE A 31 -16.73 24.55 -3.54
CA ILE A 31 -16.29 23.30 -4.19
C ILE A 31 -14.78 23.30 -4.35
N ILE A 32 -14.17 24.39 -4.79
CA ILE A 32 -12.71 24.52 -4.92
C ILE A 32 -12.03 24.33 -3.56
N GLU A 33 -12.50 25.00 -2.51
CA GLU A 33 -11.96 24.83 -1.15
C GLU A 33 -12.09 23.40 -0.64
N ASN A 34 -13.25 22.77 -0.87
CA ASN A 34 -13.44 21.35 -0.49
C ASN A 34 -12.54 20.39 -1.30
N VAL A 35 -12.35 20.65 -2.59
CA VAL A 35 -11.44 19.84 -3.43
C VAL A 35 -10.00 20.00 -2.95
N ILE A 36 -9.57 21.24 -2.68
CA ILE A 36 -8.23 21.54 -2.14
C ILE A 36 -8.04 20.89 -0.76
N ALA A 37 -9.04 20.96 0.12
CA ALA A 37 -9.01 20.34 1.44
C ALA A 37 -8.96 18.80 1.33
N LEU A 38 -9.71 18.20 0.40
CA LEU A 38 -9.68 16.76 0.13
C LEU A 38 -8.33 16.32 -0.46
N GLU A 39 -7.75 17.12 -1.34
CA GLU A 39 -6.40 16.89 -1.87
C GLU A 39 -5.35 16.97 -0.76
N TYR A 40 -5.44 17.96 0.13
CA TYR A 40 -4.53 18.11 1.27
C TYR A 40 -4.68 16.95 2.28
N CYS A 41 -5.90 16.55 2.59
CA CYS A 41 -6.16 15.38 3.45
C CYS A 41 -5.76 14.05 2.79
N ALA A 42 -5.83 13.94 1.46
CA ALA A 42 -5.41 12.75 0.74
C ALA A 42 -3.88 12.63 0.60
N GLN A 43 -3.15 13.76 0.64
CA GLN A 43 -1.69 13.76 0.60
C GLN A 43 -1.04 13.29 1.91
N ASP A 44 -1.76 13.27 3.03
CA ASP A 44 -1.19 12.96 4.35
C ASP A 44 -1.37 11.51 4.82
N LYS A 45 -2.14 10.69 4.10
CA LYS A 45 -2.29 9.26 4.47
C LYS A 45 -1.39 8.38 3.61
N LYS A 46 -0.19 8.18 4.12
CA LYS A 46 0.77 7.22 3.56
C LYS A 46 0.25 5.81 3.81
N LYS A 47 0.16 4.99 2.75
CA LYS A 47 -0.45 3.66 2.82
C LYS A 47 0.44 2.58 2.24
N ILE A 48 0.40 1.42 2.87
CA ILE A 48 1.04 0.19 2.42
C ILE A 48 -0.04 -0.79 1.98
N PHE A 49 0.06 -1.27 0.75
CA PHE A 49 -0.72 -2.37 0.23
C PHE A 49 0.08 -3.68 0.32
N ILE A 50 -0.51 -4.74 0.89
CA ILE A 50 0.11 -6.06 0.99
C ILE A 50 -0.74 -7.06 0.23
N SER A 51 -0.18 -7.60 -0.87
CA SER A 51 -0.78 -8.68 -1.63
C SER A 51 -0.18 -10.02 -1.23
N HIS A 52 -1.01 -10.97 -0.83
CA HIS A 52 -0.60 -12.31 -0.42
C HIS A 52 -1.71 -13.34 -0.63
N SER A 53 -1.37 -14.61 -0.66
CA SER A 53 -2.35 -15.68 -0.66
C SER A 53 -2.96 -15.87 0.74
N SER A 54 -4.26 -16.07 0.82
CA SER A 54 -4.96 -16.37 2.09
C SER A 54 -4.39 -17.59 2.82
N LYS A 55 -3.76 -18.52 2.09
CA LYS A 55 -3.09 -19.70 2.67
C LYS A 55 -1.82 -19.34 3.42
N ASP A 56 -1.20 -18.22 3.11
CA ASP A 56 0.05 -17.74 3.73
C ASP A 56 -0.21 -16.77 4.89
N ARG A 57 -1.48 -16.54 5.23
CA ARG A 57 -1.94 -15.61 6.25
C ARG A 57 -1.18 -15.66 7.60
N PRO A 58 -0.85 -16.85 8.17
CA PRO A 58 -0.15 -16.86 9.45
C PRO A 58 1.20 -16.13 9.42
N ILE A 59 2.00 -16.34 8.36
CA ILE A 59 3.29 -15.66 8.20
C ILE A 59 3.08 -14.17 7.97
N ILE A 60 2.08 -13.80 7.17
CA ILE A 60 1.82 -12.40 6.82
C ILE A 60 1.29 -11.61 8.02
N SER A 61 0.41 -12.21 8.84
CA SER A 61 -0.05 -11.57 10.08
C SER A 61 1.12 -11.30 11.03
N ASP A 62 2.02 -12.27 11.21
CA ASP A 62 3.20 -12.09 12.07
C ASP A 62 4.18 -11.03 11.49
N PHE A 63 4.33 -10.97 10.16
CA PHE A 63 5.10 -9.92 9.49
C PHE A 63 4.48 -8.52 9.72
N VAL A 64 3.17 -8.38 9.55
CA VAL A 64 2.47 -7.12 9.80
C VAL A 64 2.65 -6.70 11.25
N ASP A 65 2.39 -7.60 12.19
CA ASP A 65 2.44 -7.28 13.62
C ASP A 65 3.87 -6.97 14.07
N ARG A 66 4.83 -7.87 13.81
CA ARG A 66 6.18 -7.73 14.34
C ARG A 66 7.05 -6.76 13.55
N ILE A 67 7.03 -6.86 12.21
CA ILE A 67 7.91 -6.05 11.37
C ILE A 67 7.32 -4.65 11.17
N LEU A 68 6.10 -4.54 10.65
CA LEU A 68 5.55 -3.25 10.30
C LEU A 68 5.06 -2.46 11.52
N CYS A 69 4.21 -3.06 12.37
CA CYS A 69 3.61 -2.32 13.48
C CYS A 69 4.57 -2.19 14.67
N LEU A 70 5.00 -3.30 15.27
CA LEU A 70 5.81 -3.26 16.49
C LEU A 70 7.27 -2.90 16.23
N GLY A 71 7.81 -3.29 15.09
CA GLY A 71 9.21 -3.08 14.71
C GLY A 71 9.47 -1.71 14.10
N ILE A 72 8.75 -1.36 13.04
CA ILE A 72 8.92 -0.09 12.32
C ILE A 72 8.08 1.02 12.97
N GLY A 73 6.89 0.71 13.46
CA GLY A 73 5.98 1.66 14.10
C GLY A 73 4.92 2.21 13.15
N ILE A 74 4.56 1.46 12.10
CA ILE A 74 3.50 1.83 11.16
C ILE A 74 2.15 1.53 11.82
N GLU A 75 1.22 2.45 11.72
CA GLU A 75 -0.13 2.25 12.25
C GLU A 75 -0.89 1.21 11.43
N ALA A 76 -1.64 0.33 12.08
CA ALA A 76 -2.40 -0.72 11.40
C ALA A 76 -3.40 -0.15 10.37
N ASN A 77 -3.94 1.04 10.60
CA ASN A 77 -4.86 1.72 9.69
C ASN A 77 -4.19 2.22 8.38
N ASP A 78 -2.87 2.27 8.35
CA ASP A 78 -2.08 2.64 7.17
C ASP A 78 -1.67 1.42 6.34
N ILE A 79 -2.05 0.21 6.78
CA ILE A 79 -1.74 -1.06 6.13
C ILE A 79 -3.04 -1.67 5.61
N PHE A 80 -3.12 -1.89 4.31
CA PHE A 80 -4.18 -2.67 3.68
C PHE A 80 -3.65 -4.05 3.28
N CYS A 81 -4.24 -5.09 3.85
CA CYS A 81 -3.85 -6.47 3.61
C CYS A 81 -5.05 -7.27 3.08
N THR A 82 -5.00 -7.70 1.82
CA THR A 82 -6.15 -8.19 1.06
C THR A 82 -6.91 -9.35 1.72
N SER A 83 -6.22 -10.31 2.33
CA SER A 83 -6.90 -11.47 2.93
C SER A 83 -7.36 -11.27 4.37
N ILE A 84 -6.90 -10.23 5.05
CA ILE A 84 -7.29 -9.93 6.44
C ILE A 84 -8.62 -9.15 6.42
N GLU A 85 -8.80 -8.27 5.45
CA GLU A 85 -9.97 -7.42 5.33
C GLU A 85 -11.16 -8.08 4.62
N ASP A 86 -10.95 -9.08 3.78
CA ASP A 86 -12.04 -9.87 3.16
C ASP A 86 -13.05 -10.43 4.19
N MET A 87 -12.64 -10.55 5.47
CA MET A 87 -13.51 -11.00 6.56
C MET A 87 -14.27 -9.87 7.26
N THR A 88 -13.95 -8.60 7.00
CA THR A 88 -14.57 -7.42 7.65
C THR A 88 -15.49 -6.64 6.73
N MET A 89 -15.56 -7.00 5.44
CA MET A 89 -16.43 -6.32 4.47
C MET A 89 -17.90 -6.61 4.71
N ASN A 90 -18.72 -5.57 4.57
CA ASN A 90 -20.18 -5.72 4.62
C ASN A 90 -20.70 -6.47 3.38
N ASN A 91 -21.70 -7.32 3.59
CA ASN A 91 -22.39 -8.02 2.49
C ASN A 91 -22.92 -7.01 1.45
N GLY A 92 -22.37 -7.05 0.23
CA GLY A 92 -22.81 -6.23 -0.91
C GLY A 92 -21.80 -5.21 -1.41
N GLU A 93 -20.66 -5.03 -0.76
CA GLU A 93 -19.56 -4.23 -1.32
C GLU A 93 -18.81 -4.98 -2.42
N ASP A 94 -18.42 -4.26 -3.48
CA ASP A 94 -17.63 -4.84 -4.56
C ASP A 94 -16.15 -4.94 -4.13
N ILE A 95 -15.76 -6.14 -3.71
CA ILE A 95 -14.38 -6.48 -3.29
C ILE A 95 -13.36 -6.01 -4.32
N ARG A 96 -13.66 -6.14 -5.61
CA ARG A 96 -12.75 -5.76 -6.70
C ARG A 96 -12.49 -4.26 -6.72
N LYS A 97 -13.55 -3.47 -6.50
CA LYS A 97 -13.45 -2.01 -6.41
C LYS A 97 -12.59 -1.61 -5.21
N HIS A 98 -12.85 -2.22 -4.06
CA HIS A 98 -12.12 -1.95 -2.83
C HIS A 98 -10.61 -2.25 -2.98
N ILE A 99 -10.25 -3.42 -3.51
CA ILE A 99 -8.86 -3.78 -3.83
C ILE A 99 -8.23 -2.77 -4.80
N LYS A 100 -8.94 -2.43 -5.88
CA LYS A 100 -8.46 -1.46 -6.86
C LYS A 100 -8.17 -0.10 -6.25
N ASP A 101 -9.08 0.42 -5.42
CA ASP A 101 -8.94 1.73 -4.79
C ASP A 101 -7.75 1.73 -3.81
N ASN A 102 -7.52 0.65 -3.06
CA ASN A 102 -6.38 0.50 -2.18
C ASN A 102 -5.05 0.39 -2.94
N ILE A 103 -4.99 -0.35 -4.06
CA ILE A 103 -3.79 -0.39 -4.91
C ILE A 103 -3.46 1.01 -5.44
N HIS A 104 -4.46 1.75 -5.90
CA HIS A 104 -4.26 3.11 -6.42
C HIS A 104 -3.84 4.12 -5.36
N SER A 105 -4.30 3.94 -4.12
CA SER A 105 -3.98 4.84 -3.01
C SER A 105 -2.71 4.47 -2.25
N ALA A 106 -2.11 3.30 -2.53
CA ALA A 106 -0.92 2.83 -1.85
C ALA A 106 0.33 3.55 -2.33
N ASP A 107 1.17 3.98 -1.38
CA ASP A 107 2.50 4.53 -1.64
C ASP A 107 3.53 3.42 -1.81
N PHE A 108 3.35 2.32 -1.09
CA PHE A 108 4.16 1.10 -1.19
C PHE A 108 3.26 -0.10 -1.44
N SER A 109 3.75 -1.02 -2.27
CA SER A 109 3.14 -2.34 -2.46
C SER A 109 4.13 -3.43 -2.11
N LEU A 110 3.78 -4.26 -1.13
CA LEU A 110 4.56 -5.41 -0.71
C LEU A 110 3.90 -6.67 -1.28
N LEU A 111 4.60 -7.37 -2.15
CA LEU A 111 4.11 -8.58 -2.80
C LEU A 111 4.78 -9.80 -2.16
N MET A 112 3.97 -10.62 -1.50
CA MET A 112 4.41 -11.78 -0.72
C MET A 112 4.31 -13.06 -1.55
N ILE A 113 5.39 -13.38 -2.24
CA ILE A 113 5.44 -14.42 -3.25
C ILE A 113 5.65 -15.80 -2.63
N SER A 114 4.76 -16.73 -2.96
CA SER A 114 4.81 -18.14 -2.58
C SER A 114 4.25 -19.02 -3.71
N ASP A 115 4.30 -20.34 -3.56
CA ASP A 115 3.60 -21.25 -4.48
C ASP A 115 2.08 -21.05 -4.39
N ASN A 116 1.54 -20.76 -3.20
CA ASN A 116 0.13 -20.43 -3.01
C ASN A 116 -0.25 -19.13 -3.73
N TYR A 117 0.62 -18.11 -3.65
CA TYR A 117 0.45 -16.83 -4.33
C TYR A 117 0.33 -17.01 -5.84
N LYS A 118 1.23 -17.82 -6.41
CA LYS A 118 1.23 -18.12 -7.86
C LYS A 118 0.01 -18.88 -8.32
N ALA A 119 -0.51 -19.77 -7.48
CA ALA A 119 -1.69 -20.55 -7.79
C ALA A 119 -3.00 -19.77 -7.64
N SER A 120 -2.96 -18.57 -7.08
CA SER A 120 -4.13 -17.72 -6.85
C SER A 120 -4.38 -16.77 -8.02
N GLU A 121 -5.52 -16.91 -8.70
CA GLU A 121 -5.94 -15.99 -9.76
C GLU A 121 -6.09 -14.56 -9.25
N VAL A 122 -6.57 -14.36 -8.01
CA VAL A 122 -6.73 -13.06 -7.38
C VAL A 122 -5.35 -12.41 -7.23
N CYS A 123 -4.38 -13.12 -6.64
CA CYS A 123 -3.03 -12.60 -6.47
C CYS A 123 -2.35 -12.25 -7.80
N GLN A 124 -2.59 -13.03 -8.87
CA GLN A 124 -2.06 -12.72 -10.20
C GLN A 124 -2.68 -11.45 -10.79
N ASN A 125 -3.97 -11.21 -10.56
CA ASN A 125 -4.64 -9.97 -10.97
C ASN A 125 -4.13 -8.76 -10.18
N GLU A 126 -3.94 -8.90 -8.86
CA GLU A 126 -3.37 -7.85 -8.00
C GLU A 126 -1.94 -7.51 -8.42
N LEU A 127 -1.12 -8.52 -8.68
CA LEU A 127 0.24 -8.35 -9.19
C LEU A 127 0.28 -7.52 -10.47
N GLY A 128 -0.59 -7.85 -11.44
CA GLY A 128 -0.70 -7.09 -12.69
C GLY A 128 -1.17 -5.65 -12.47
N ALA A 129 -2.11 -5.44 -11.56
CA ALA A 129 -2.61 -4.11 -11.22
C ALA A 129 -1.52 -3.27 -10.51
N VAL A 130 -0.82 -3.84 -9.54
CA VAL A 130 0.30 -3.18 -8.84
C VAL A 130 1.41 -2.82 -9.82
N TRP A 131 1.79 -3.75 -10.70
CA TRP A 131 2.80 -3.50 -11.72
C TRP A 131 2.44 -2.33 -12.65
N ALA A 132 1.16 -2.17 -12.96
CA ALA A 132 0.70 -1.12 -13.87
C ALA A 132 0.63 0.28 -13.22
N VAL A 133 0.45 0.37 -11.88
CA VAL A 133 0.11 1.65 -11.23
C VAL A 133 1.11 2.09 -10.16
N ASN A 134 1.92 1.20 -9.61
CA ASN A 134 2.78 1.51 -8.47
C ASN A 134 4.27 1.40 -8.81
N ASN A 135 5.03 2.42 -8.42
CA ASN A 135 6.48 2.46 -8.64
C ASN A 135 7.30 1.96 -7.43
N ASN A 136 6.69 1.93 -6.23
CA ASN A 136 7.37 1.52 -4.98
C ASN A 136 6.98 0.08 -4.61
N VAL A 137 7.33 -0.87 -5.48
CA VAL A 137 7.02 -2.29 -5.27
C VAL A 137 8.21 -3.00 -4.64
N ARG A 138 7.93 -3.82 -3.61
CA ARG A 138 8.90 -4.72 -2.99
C ARG A 138 8.37 -6.15 -3.05
N TYR A 139 9.24 -7.05 -3.45
CA TYR A 139 8.92 -8.47 -3.63
C TYR A 139 9.60 -9.25 -2.52
N PHE A 140 8.83 -9.99 -1.75
CA PHE A 140 9.31 -10.90 -0.72
C PHE A 140 9.02 -12.33 -1.11
N MET A 141 10.04 -13.18 -1.03
CA MET A 141 9.87 -14.63 -1.15
C MET A 141 9.57 -15.19 0.23
N LEU A 142 8.45 -15.90 0.34
CA LEU A 142 8.13 -16.64 1.54
C LEU A 142 8.98 -17.92 1.63
N PRO A 143 9.11 -18.53 2.82
CA PRO A 143 9.86 -19.78 2.99
C PRO A 143 9.45 -20.85 1.98
N ASN A 144 10.43 -21.65 1.53
CA ASN A 144 10.26 -22.68 0.52
C ASN A 144 9.93 -22.20 -0.91
N THR A 145 9.99 -20.90 -1.16
CA THR A 145 9.87 -20.33 -2.51
C THR A 145 11.27 -20.15 -3.11
N THR A 146 11.45 -20.52 -4.37
CA THR A 146 12.74 -20.37 -5.08
C THR A 146 12.62 -19.32 -6.19
N PHE A 147 13.75 -18.69 -6.55
CA PHE A 147 13.79 -17.66 -7.61
C PHE A 147 13.24 -18.17 -8.95
N ASP A 148 13.49 -19.44 -9.29
CA ASP A 148 12.99 -20.07 -10.52
C ASP A 148 11.46 -20.05 -10.60
N LYS A 149 10.80 -19.99 -9.46
CA LYS A 149 9.35 -19.94 -9.35
C LYS A 149 8.77 -18.55 -9.51
N ILE A 150 9.56 -17.50 -9.40
CA ILE A 150 9.06 -16.09 -9.50
C ILE A 150 8.77 -15.73 -10.97
N GLY A 151 9.42 -16.40 -11.93
CA GLY A 151 9.24 -16.15 -13.36
C GLY A 151 9.79 -14.79 -13.79
N TRP A 152 9.25 -14.24 -14.88
CA TRP A 152 9.73 -13.00 -15.50
C TRP A 152 9.59 -11.76 -14.59
N LEU A 153 8.68 -11.77 -13.62
CA LEU A 153 8.46 -10.68 -12.68
C LEU A 153 9.59 -10.50 -11.66
N GLY A 154 10.34 -11.55 -11.36
CA GLY A 154 11.52 -11.47 -10.48
C GLY A 154 12.78 -10.98 -11.18
N SER A 155 12.78 -10.93 -12.50
CA SER A 155 13.97 -10.59 -13.28
C SER A 155 14.41 -9.12 -13.20
N PRO A 156 13.53 -8.11 -13.25
CA PRO A 156 13.93 -6.72 -13.13
C PRO A 156 14.06 -6.22 -11.69
N ASN A 157 13.34 -6.81 -10.75
CA ASN A 157 13.30 -6.37 -9.35
C ASN A 157 13.73 -7.55 -8.48
N LYS A 158 14.87 -7.42 -7.82
CA LYS A 158 15.38 -8.44 -6.90
C LYS A 158 14.34 -8.73 -5.83
N ALA A 159 13.67 -9.88 -5.95
CA ALA A 159 12.90 -10.41 -4.84
C ALA A 159 13.87 -10.89 -3.76
N GLU A 160 13.59 -10.59 -2.52
CA GLU A 160 14.43 -10.95 -1.39
C GLU A 160 13.69 -11.94 -0.48
N GLU A 161 14.44 -12.82 0.17
CA GLU A 161 13.87 -13.73 1.16
C GLU A 161 13.32 -12.94 2.35
N ILE A 162 12.12 -13.26 2.78
CA ILE A 162 11.43 -12.54 3.86
C ILE A 162 12.13 -12.66 5.21
N ASP A 163 12.98 -13.68 5.39
CA ASP A 163 13.80 -13.92 6.58
C ASP A 163 15.21 -13.34 6.49
N ASN A 164 15.53 -12.62 5.41
CA ASN A 164 16.84 -11.97 5.25
C ASN A 164 16.94 -10.72 6.15
N PRO A 165 17.75 -10.76 7.24
CA PRO A 165 17.81 -9.66 8.20
C PRO A 165 18.35 -8.36 7.59
N VAL A 166 19.26 -8.45 6.63
CA VAL A 166 19.86 -7.27 5.97
C VAL A 166 18.79 -6.57 5.11
N TYR A 167 17.93 -7.34 4.47
CA TYR A 167 16.85 -6.80 3.67
C TYR A 167 15.74 -6.19 4.52
N LEU A 168 15.40 -6.82 5.64
CA LEU A 168 14.46 -6.26 6.60
C LEU A 168 14.97 -4.95 7.21
N ASP A 169 16.29 -4.82 7.49
CA ASP A 169 16.90 -3.58 7.94
C ASP A 169 16.82 -2.46 6.88
N LYS A 170 17.01 -2.80 5.61
CA LYS A 170 16.83 -1.84 4.50
C LYS A 170 15.37 -1.39 4.38
N LEU A 171 14.42 -2.33 4.46
CA LEU A 171 13.00 -2.02 4.43
C LEU A 171 12.62 -1.11 5.60
N GLN A 172 13.09 -1.42 6.82
CA GLN A 172 12.88 -0.59 8.00
C GLN A 172 13.37 0.83 7.79
N HIS A 173 14.60 0.99 7.31
CA HIS A 173 15.17 2.32 7.06
C HIS A 173 14.36 3.10 6.00
N GLU A 174 13.97 2.45 4.92
CA GLU A 174 13.19 3.04 3.84
C GLU A 174 11.80 3.50 4.31
N LEU A 175 11.04 2.60 4.94
CA LEU A 175 9.70 2.90 5.42
C LEU A 175 9.72 3.93 6.55
N LYS A 176 10.66 3.81 7.48
CA LYS A 176 10.85 4.78 8.56
C LYS A 176 11.10 6.18 8.02
N THR A 177 11.99 6.32 7.03
CA THR A 177 12.28 7.60 6.38
C THR A 177 11.05 8.15 5.67
N TYR A 178 10.37 7.31 4.91
CA TYR A 178 9.19 7.71 4.15
C TYR A 178 8.03 8.14 5.06
N PHE A 179 7.75 7.36 6.11
CA PHE A 179 6.67 7.65 7.06
C PHE A 179 7.07 8.69 8.13
N ASN A 180 8.31 9.17 8.11
CA ASN A 180 8.86 10.11 9.10
C ASN A 180 8.71 9.62 10.54
N LEU A 181 9.08 8.35 10.76
CA LEU A 181 8.99 7.70 12.07
C LEU A 181 10.30 7.87 12.86
N GLY A 182 10.19 7.93 14.18
CA GLY A 182 11.33 7.95 15.11
C GLY A 182 12.05 6.60 15.20
N ASP A 183 13.14 6.57 15.99
CA ASP A 183 13.83 5.32 16.30
C ASP A 183 12.97 4.42 17.19
N ASN A 184 12.88 3.16 16.82
CA ASN A 184 12.18 2.15 17.58
C ASN A 184 13.19 1.17 18.19
N LEU A 185 13.36 1.22 19.52
CA LEU A 185 14.30 0.37 20.25
C LEU A 185 13.92 -1.12 20.19
N SER A 186 12.68 -1.44 19.84
CA SER A 186 12.22 -2.83 19.74
C SER A 186 12.56 -3.49 18.40
N TRP A 187 13.04 -2.75 17.39
CA TRP A 187 13.25 -3.24 16.03
C TRP A 187 14.01 -4.56 15.98
N SER A 188 15.24 -4.57 16.50
CA SER A 188 16.09 -5.76 16.43
C SER A 188 15.43 -6.98 17.08
N ARG A 189 14.76 -6.79 18.21
CA ARG A 189 14.05 -7.86 18.91
C ARG A 189 12.88 -8.38 18.07
N GLN A 190 12.07 -7.51 17.52
CA GLN A 190 10.90 -7.91 16.73
C GLN A 190 11.32 -8.61 15.45
N ARG A 191 12.35 -8.12 14.77
CA ARG A 191 12.93 -8.75 13.60
C ARG A 191 13.41 -10.17 13.89
N GLU A 192 14.19 -10.38 14.96
CA GLU A 192 14.67 -11.72 15.33
C GLU A 192 13.53 -12.67 15.66
N LEU A 193 12.54 -12.21 16.44
CA LEU A 193 11.36 -13.02 16.79
C LEU A 193 10.57 -13.43 15.54
N PHE A 194 10.43 -12.53 14.57
CA PHE A 194 9.79 -12.84 13.30
C PHE A 194 10.59 -13.90 12.52
N ILE A 195 11.90 -13.68 12.36
CA ILE A 195 12.77 -14.63 11.64
C ILE A 195 12.75 -16.02 12.30
N GLU A 196 12.75 -16.06 13.62
CA GLU A 196 12.66 -17.33 14.37
C GLU A 196 11.32 -18.03 14.16
N SER A 197 10.21 -17.28 14.11
CA SER A 197 8.87 -17.83 13.95
C SER A 197 8.62 -18.52 12.61
N ILE A 198 9.34 -18.12 11.56
CA ILE A 198 9.19 -18.66 10.20
C ILE A 198 10.27 -19.67 9.81
N LYS A 199 11.25 -19.91 10.66
CA LYS A 199 12.19 -21.02 10.50
C LYS A 199 11.49 -22.30 10.93
N VAL A 200 11.02 -23.06 9.94
CA VAL A 200 10.46 -24.41 10.15
C VAL A 200 11.50 -25.46 9.83
#